data_cd5b57d5218f77d9c031d44ba2cacda4
#
_entry.id   cd5b57d5218f77d9c031d44ba2cacda4
#
_cell.length_a   1.000
_cell.length_b   1.000
_cell.length_c   1.000
_cell.angle_alpha   90.00
_cell.angle_beta   90.00
_cell.angle_gamma   90.00
#
_symmetry.space_group_name_H-M   'P 1'
#
loop_
_entity.id
_entity.type
_entity.pdbx_description
1 polymer ?
#
loop_
_entity_poly.entity_id
_entity_poly.type
_entity_poly.pdbx_seq_one_letter_code
_entity_poly.pdbx_strand_id
1 'polypeptide(L)'
;MRLSSVFAFVFDIDGTLVDSNELHVDSWDRAFQRFGKQFPRDQLRAQIGKGSDQYLPEFLTPEEIKRFGKELDEYRSELFRKEYLPKVRPFPKVHELFQRIHDDNKRVVLASSGKKADTKYYIDLLKVGNLIDGYVSGDDADSSKPAPDVFGASLEKLGKISPAKAVTVGDTRFDIEAAKNAGLKTIAFLCGGTPESVLREAGAIAIYRDPADFLVHYEELMASGAER
;
A
#
# COMPACT_ATOMS: atom_id res chain seq x y z
N MET A 1 6.29 -20.73 4.14
CA MET A 1 6.86 -19.89 5.21
C MET A 1 6.00 -20.11 6.43
N ARG A 2 6.57 -20.39 7.56
CA ARG A 2 5.81 -20.41 8.81
C ARG A 2 5.70 -18.96 9.29
N LEU A 3 4.51 -18.46 9.47
CA LEU A 3 4.30 -17.07 9.91
C LEU A 3 4.77 -16.83 11.36
N SER A 4 4.91 -17.90 12.15
CA SER A 4 5.58 -17.86 13.46
C SER A 4 7.05 -17.41 13.37
N SER A 5 7.71 -17.55 12.22
CA SER A 5 9.06 -17.05 11.98
C SER A 5 9.12 -15.61 11.48
N VAL A 6 7.97 -14.97 11.26
CA VAL A 6 7.88 -13.56 10.85
C VAL A 6 8.31 -12.66 12.00
N PHE A 7 9.27 -11.83 11.70
CA PHE A 7 9.84 -10.84 12.61
C PHE A 7 9.34 -9.43 12.31
N ALA A 8 8.94 -9.17 11.05
CA ALA A 8 8.53 -7.84 10.61
C ALA A 8 7.35 -7.88 9.64
N PHE A 9 6.53 -6.85 9.72
CA PHE A 9 5.45 -6.55 8.79
C PHE A 9 5.77 -5.29 8.00
N VAL A 10 5.50 -5.31 6.70
CA VAL A 10 5.58 -4.14 5.84
C VAL A 10 4.18 -3.87 5.30
N PHE A 11 3.53 -2.83 5.81
CA PHE A 11 2.17 -2.48 5.43
C PHE A 11 2.16 -1.44 4.32
N ASP A 12 1.40 -1.72 3.27
CA ASP A 12 0.87 -0.67 2.42
C ASP A 12 -0.14 0.20 3.20
N ILE A 13 -0.51 1.36 2.67
CA ILE A 13 -1.35 2.34 3.36
C ILE A 13 -2.71 2.51 2.68
N ASP A 14 -2.72 2.94 1.40
CA ASP A 14 -3.92 3.32 0.67
C ASP A 14 -4.75 2.09 0.28
N GLY A 15 -6.00 1.98 0.74
CA GLY A 15 -6.82 0.77 0.56
C GLY A 15 -6.50 -0.38 1.52
N THR A 16 -5.40 -0.28 2.27
CA THR A 16 -4.93 -1.29 3.24
C THR A 16 -5.20 -0.86 4.69
N LEU A 17 -4.77 0.33 5.07
CA LEU A 17 -4.92 0.90 6.42
C LEU A 17 -5.93 2.04 6.46
N VAL A 18 -6.12 2.71 5.34
CA VAL A 18 -7.06 3.82 5.18
C VAL A 18 -7.96 3.61 3.97
N ASP A 19 -9.22 4.04 4.09
CA ASP A 19 -10.19 4.03 3.00
C ASP A 19 -9.97 5.26 2.10
N SER A 20 -9.15 5.10 1.06
CA SER A 20 -8.71 6.17 0.18
C SER A 20 -8.84 5.86 -1.32
N ASN A 21 -9.02 4.59 -1.72
CA ASN A 21 -8.95 4.19 -3.13
C ASN A 21 -9.95 4.93 -4.03
N GLU A 22 -11.22 5.06 -3.63
CA GLU A 22 -12.21 5.82 -4.41
C GLU A 22 -11.87 7.32 -4.46
N LEU A 23 -11.30 7.87 -3.40
CA LEU A 23 -10.84 9.27 -3.39
C LEU A 23 -9.67 9.48 -4.35
N HIS A 24 -8.79 8.49 -4.48
CA HIS A 24 -7.75 8.50 -5.49
C HIS A 24 -8.32 8.41 -6.91
N VAL A 25 -9.30 7.53 -7.16
CA VAL A 25 -10.01 7.45 -8.46
C VAL A 25 -10.63 8.80 -8.82
N ASP A 26 -11.35 9.42 -7.88
CA ASP A 26 -11.97 10.74 -8.10
C ASP A 26 -10.94 11.82 -8.44
N SER A 27 -9.82 11.83 -7.73
CA SER A 27 -8.76 12.82 -7.95
C SER A 27 -8.07 12.65 -9.31
N TRP A 28 -7.84 11.40 -9.74
CA TRP A 28 -7.30 11.10 -11.06
C TRP A 28 -8.28 11.46 -12.18
N ASP A 29 -9.56 11.09 -12.04
CA ASP A 29 -10.61 11.42 -13.01
C ASP A 29 -10.68 12.94 -13.24
N ARG A 30 -10.75 13.73 -12.17
CA ARG A 30 -10.75 15.20 -12.25
C ARG A 30 -9.46 15.77 -12.83
N ALA A 31 -8.31 15.19 -12.49
CA ALA A 31 -7.05 15.61 -13.06
C ALA A 31 -7.00 15.34 -14.57
N PHE A 32 -7.36 14.16 -15.01
CA PHE A 32 -7.43 13.85 -16.44
C PHE A 32 -8.41 14.77 -17.21
N GLN A 33 -9.59 15.01 -16.65
CA GLN A 33 -10.57 15.94 -17.26
C GLN A 33 -10.01 17.36 -17.42
N ARG A 34 -9.25 17.84 -16.44
CA ARG A 34 -8.57 19.15 -16.51
C ARG A 34 -7.61 19.26 -17.70
N PHE A 35 -6.98 18.13 -18.09
CA PHE A 35 -6.05 18.03 -19.21
C PHE A 35 -6.72 17.52 -20.50
N GLY A 36 -8.06 17.55 -20.57
CA GLY A 36 -8.83 17.18 -21.77
C GLY A 36 -8.87 15.68 -22.05
N LYS A 37 -8.66 14.85 -21.01
CA LYS A 37 -8.73 13.39 -21.10
C LYS A 37 -9.91 12.85 -20.30
N GLN A 38 -10.49 11.75 -20.78
CA GLN A 38 -11.55 11.03 -20.08
C GLN A 38 -11.31 9.53 -20.20
N PHE A 39 -11.42 8.83 -19.07
CA PHE A 39 -11.26 7.39 -18.98
C PHE A 39 -12.39 6.79 -18.15
N PRO A 40 -12.84 5.57 -18.43
CA PRO A 40 -13.79 4.85 -17.58
C PRO A 40 -13.27 4.71 -16.16
N ARG A 41 -14.13 4.93 -15.16
CA ARG A 41 -13.73 4.89 -13.74
C ARG A 41 -13.18 3.53 -13.31
N ASP A 42 -13.70 2.44 -13.87
CA ASP A 42 -13.22 1.09 -13.61
C ASP A 42 -11.77 0.88 -14.11
N GLN A 43 -11.40 1.49 -15.25
CA GLN A 43 -10.02 1.48 -15.72
C GLN A 43 -9.11 2.28 -14.78
N LEU A 44 -9.54 3.47 -14.32
CA LEU A 44 -8.80 4.26 -13.34
C LEU A 44 -8.60 3.46 -12.04
N ARG A 45 -9.68 2.84 -11.54
CA ARG A 45 -9.64 2.01 -10.32
C ARG A 45 -8.69 0.83 -10.46
N ALA A 46 -8.67 0.17 -11.59
CA ALA A 46 -7.83 -1.01 -11.83
C ALA A 46 -6.32 -0.73 -11.74
N GLN A 47 -5.91 0.54 -11.75
CA GLN A 47 -4.51 0.95 -11.66
C GLN A 47 -4.17 1.61 -10.31
N ILE A 48 -5.14 1.78 -9.40
CA ILE A 48 -4.86 2.30 -8.04
C ILE A 48 -3.90 1.34 -7.30
N GLY A 49 -2.98 1.90 -6.53
CA GLY A 49 -1.86 1.20 -5.90
C GLY A 49 -0.51 1.50 -6.55
N LYS A 50 -0.52 1.94 -7.82
CA LYS A 50 0.67 2.46 -8.51
C LYS A 50 0.96 3.92 -8.11
N GLY A 51 2.23 4.31 -8.13
CA GLY A 51 2.60 5.73 -8.14
C GLY A 51 2.40 6.33 -9.53
N SER A 52 2.48 7.66 -9.63
CA SER A 52 2.23 8.38 -10.88
C SER A 52 3.16 7.95 -12.03
N ASP A 53 4.39 7.54 -11.72
CA ASP A 53 5.38 7.03 -12.67
C ASP A 53 4.91 5.76 -13.41
N GLN A 54 4.17 4.88 -12.72
CA GLN A 54 3.60 3.64 -13.25
C GLN A 54 2.13 3.78 -13.65
N TYR A 55 1.44 4.78 -13.12
CA TYR A 55 0.02 5.03 -13.37
C TYR A 55 -0.22 5.77 -14.69
N LEU A 56 0.52 6.86 -14.92
CA LEU A 56 0.33 7.69 -16.12
C LEU A 56 0.58 6.95 -17.43
N PRO A 57 1.59 6.06 -17.56
CA PRO A 57 1.80 5.29 -18.78
C PRO A 57 0.66 4.35 -19.18
N GLU A 58 -0.26 4.00 -18.27
CA GLU A 58 -1.44 3.20 -18.58
C GLU A 58 -2.51 4.00 -19.36
N PHE A 59 -2.43 5.33 -19.33
CA PHE A 59 -3.46 6.24 -19.84
C PHE A 59 -2.95 7.24 -20.88
N LEU A 60 -1.65 7.52 -20.87
CA LEU A 60 -1.05 8.57 -21.70
C LEU A 60 0.08 8.01 -22.56
N THR A 61 0.21 8.54 -23.77
CA THR A 61 1.36 8.23 -24.62
C THR A 61 2.65 8.86 -24.07
N PRO A 62 3.83 8.36 -24.47
CA PRO A 62 5.11 8.98 -24.06
C PRO A 62 5.21 10.46 -24.40
N GLU A 63 4.64 10.90 -25.54
CA GLU A 63 4.60 12.29 -25.97
C GLU A 63 3.72 13.15 -25.05
N GLU A 64 2.58 12.61 -24.62
CA GLU A 64 1.67 13.30 -23.68
C GLU A 64 2.30 13.40 -22.29
N ILE A 65 2.92 12.33 -21.80
CA ILE A 65 3.66 12.34 -20.53
C ILE A 65 4.75 13.42 -20.57
N LYS A 66 5.53 13.47 -21.64
CA LYS A 66 6.57 14.49 -21.83
C LYS A 66 6.00 15.89 -21.86
N ARG A 67 4.82 16.10 -22.48
CA ARG A 67 4.20 17.41 -22.69
C ARG A 67 3.56 17.97 -21.43
N PHE A 68 2.85 17.16 -20.65
CA PHE A 68 2.07 17.63 -19.49
C PHE A 68 2.00 16.65 -18.31
N GLY A 69 2.64 15.49 -18.37
CA GLY A 69 2.55 14.48 -17.32
C GLY A 69 2.95 14.99 -15.94
N LYS A 70 4.03 15.80 -15.87
CA LYS A 70 4.47 16.42 -14.61
C LYS A 70 3.44 17.40 -14.04
N GLU A 71 2.91 18.28 -14.88
CA GLU A 71 1.90 19.27 -14.49
C GLU A 71 0.60 18.59 -14.04
N LEU A 72 0.20 17.52 -14.70
CA LEU A 72 -0.96 16.72 -14.34
C LEU A 72 -0.77 16.05 -12.96
N ASP A 73 0.38 15.43 -12.70
CA ASP A 73 0.69 14.80 -11.40
C ASP A 73 0.74 15.83 -10.26
N GLU A 74 1.36 17.00 -10.49
CA GLU A 74 1.41 18.11 -9.54
C GLU A 74 -0.02 18.62 -9.22
N TYR A 75 -0.83 18.90 -10.25
CA TYR A 75 -2.21 19.31 -10.09
C TYR A 75 -3.03 18.27 -9.32
N ARG A 76 -2.91 16.97 -9.69
CA ARG A 76 -3.61 15.87 -9.00
C ARG A 76 -3.20 15.78 -7.55
N SER A 77 -1.91 15.91 -7.26
CA SER A 77 -1.38 15.84 -5.89
C SER A 77 -1.89 16.98 -5.01
N GLU A 78 -1.93 18.20 -5.54
CA GLU A 78 -2.49 19.36 -4.85
C GLU A 78 -3.99 19.22 -4.62
N LEU A 79 -4.73 18.80 -5.66
CA LEU A 79 -6.16 18.53 -5.60
C LEU A 79 -6.49 17.48 -4.52
N PHE A 80 -5.73 16.37 -4.50
CA PHE A 80 -5.92 15.31 -3.53
C PHE A 80 -5.72 15.82 -2.10
N ARG A 81 -4.61 16.50 -1.83
CA ARG A 81 -4.31 17.03 -0.48
C ARG A 81 -5.37 18.01 -0.01
N LYS A 82 -5.84 18.88 -0.88
CA LYS A 82 -6.79 19.94 -0.52
C LYS A 82 -8.21 19.42 -0.31
N GLU A 83 -8.70 18.54 -1.19
CA GLU A 83 -10.11 18.21 -1.26
C GLU A 83 -10.45 16.79 -0.82
N TYR A 84 -9.50 15.84 -0.91
CA TYR A 84 -9.74 14.42 -0.66
C TYR A 84 -9.06 13.92 0.61
N LEU A 85 -7.80 14.27 0.84
CA LEU A 85 -7.04 13.81 2.00
C LEU A 85 -7.76 14.04 3.35
N PRO A 86 -8.47 15.18 3.59
CA PRO A 86 -9.25 15.36 4.82
C PRO A 86 -10.48 14.44 4.96
N LYS A 87 -10.89 13.79 3.87
CA LYS A 87 -12.03 12.86 3.84
C LYS A 87 -11.60 11.42 4.11
N VAL A 88 -10.32 11.12 4.02
CA VAL A 88 -9.78 9.78 4.27
C VAL A 88 -10.09 9.36 5.72
N ARG A 89 -10.45 8.10 5.90
CA ARG A 89 -10.73 7.52 7.22
C ARG A 89 -9.91 6.25 7.41
N PRO A 90 -9.44 5.98 8.65
CA PRO A 90 -8.83 4.70 8.97
C PRO A 90 -9.83 3.56 8.80
N PHE A 91 -9.35 2.40 8.35
CA PHE A 91 -10.11 1.18 8.51
C PHE A 91 -10.20 0.79 10.00
N PRO A 92 -11.24 0.01 10.39
CA PRO A 92 -11.40 -0.39 11.78
C PRO A 92 -10.20 -1.16 12.32
N LYS A 93 -9.85 -0.90 13.60
CA LYS A 93 -8.84 -1.65 14.36
C LYS A 93 -7.39 -1.56 13.88
N VAL A 94 -7.03 -0.60 13.02
CA VAL A 94 -5.65 -0.41 12.57
C VAL A 94 -4.71 -0.15 13.76
N HIS A 95 -5.07 0.78 14.66
CA HIS A 95 -4.24 1.11 15.80
C HIS A 95 -4.05 -0.10 16.73
N GLU A 96 -5.13 -0.81 17.04
CA GLU A 96 -5.11 -2.00 17.89
C GLU A 96 -4.31 -3.15 17.26
N LEU A 97 -4.38 -3.31 15.93
CA LEU A 97 -3.56 -4.29 15.21
C LEU A 97 -2.06 -3.96 15.36
N PHE A 98 -1.69 -2.70 15.18
CA PHE A 98 -0.30 -2.26 15.32
C PHE A 98 0.19 -2.41 16.77
N GLN A 99 -0.66 -2.06 17.75
CA GLN A 99 -0.34 -2.28 19.16
C GLN A 99 -0.10 -3.79 19.44
N ARG A 100 -0.96 -4.67 18.91
CA ARG A 100 -0.81 -6.12 19.06
C ARG A 100 0.51 -6.64 18.47
N ILE A 101 0.87 -6.18 17.28
CA ILE A 101 2.13 -6.53 16.61
C ILE A 101 3.33 -6.03 17.42
N HIS A 102 3.24 -4.81 17.96
CA HIS A 102 4.28 -4.20 18.80
C HIS A 102 4.45 -4.98 20.12
N ASP A 103 3.36 -5.38 20.78
CA ASP A 103 3.37 -6.15 22.02
C ASP A 103 4.02 -7.55 21.84
N ASP A 104 3.97 -8.10 20.63
CA ASP A 104 4.67 -9.32 20.23
C ASP A 104 6.15 -9.10 19.89
N ASN A 105 6.69 -7.90 20.13
CA ASN A 105 8.06 -7.50 19.78
C ASN A 105 8.39 -7.69 18.29
N LYS A 106 7.41 -7.52 17.41
CA LYS A 106 7.61 -7.55 15.97
C LYS A 106 7.73 -6.13 15.43
N ARG A 107 8.47 -6.00 14.34
CA ARG A 107 8.75 -4.71 13.72
C ARG A 107 7.72 -4.38 12.65
N VAL A 108 7.46 -3.08 12.46
CA VAL A 108 6.51 -2.58 11.47
C VAL A 108 7.13 -1.44 10.67
N VAL A 109 7.04 -1.54 9.33
CA VAL A 109 7.37 -0.45 8.41
C VAL A 109 6.16 -0.19 7.52
N LEU A 110 5.88 1.07 7.23
CA LEU A 110 4.88 1.46 6.24
C LEU A 110 5.55 1.65 4.87
N ALA A 111 4.86 1.26 3.80
CA ALA A 111 5.38 1.29 2.43
C ALA A 111 4.33 1.80 1.45
N SER A 112 4.38 3.07 1.08
CA SER A 112 3.43 3.72 0.18
C SER A 112 4.09 4.12 -1.14
N SER A 113 3.35 4.01 -2.26
CA SER A 113 3.72 4.63 -3.54
C SER A 113 3.41 6.14 -3.57
N GLY A 114 2.74 6.65 -2.55
CA GLY A 114 2.36 8.05 -2.41
C GLY A 114 3.50 8.96 -1.97
N LYS A 115 3.23 10.28 -1.96
CA LYS A 115 4.21 11.29 -1.55
C LYS A 115 4.47 11.23 -0.04
N LYS A 116 5.67 11.61 0.37
CA LYS A 116 6.12 11.63 1.77
C LYS A 116 5.22 12.47 2.69
N ALA A 117 4.72 13.59 2.19
CA ALA A 117 3.82 14.45 2.96
C ALA A 117 2.48 13.76 3.29
N ASP A 118 1.94 13.00 2.33
CA ASP A 118 0.68 12.27 2.49
C ASP A 118 0.89 11.06 3.44
N THR A 119 2.02 10.36 3.33
CA THR A 119 2.41 9.29 4.26
C THR A 119 2.50 9.79 5.71
N LYS A 120 3.11 10.95 5.95
CA LYS A 120 3.15 11.54 7.29
C LYS A 120 1.77 11.87 7.83
N TYR A 121 0.90 12.44 7.00
CA TYR A 121 -0.48 12.70 7.39
C TYR A 121 -1.21 11.41 7.80
N TYR A 122 -1.02 10.32 7.08
CA TYR A 122 -1.62 9.02 7.44
C TYR A 122 -1.07 8.46 8.76
N ILE A 123 0.23 8.57 9.01
CA ILE A 123 0.83 8.14 10.29
C ILE A 123 0.17 8.87 11.47
N ASP A 124 -0.04 10.18 11.33
CA ASP A 124 -0.69 11.00 12.35
C ASP A 124 -2.19 10.65 12.48
N LEU A 125 -2.91 10.47 11.37
CA LEU A 125 -4.31 10.07 11.33
C LEU A 125 -4.53 8.71 12.01
N LEU A 126 -3.66 7.75 11.77
CA LEU A 126 -3.70 6.39 12.33
C LEU A 126 -3.18 6.34 13.77
N LYS A 127 -2.48 7.38 14.24
CA LYS A 127 -1.82 7.45 15.56
C LYS A 127 -0.82 6.30 15.80
N VAL A 128 -0.09 5.91 14.78
CA VAL A 128 0.83 4.76 14.84
C VAL A 128 2.31 5.14 14.86
N GLY A 129 2.62 6.44 14.97
CA GLY A 129 4.01 6.93 14.88
C GLY A 129 4.99 6.31 15.90
N ASN A 130 4.51 5.93 17.07
CA ASN A 130 5.28 5.24 18.11
C ASN A 130 5.22 3.71 18.04
N LEU A 131 4.46 3.16 17.10
CA LEU A 131 4.25 1.72 16.89
C LEU A 131 4.95 1.19 15.63
N ILE A 132 5.62 2.07 14.87
CA ILE A 132 6.32 1.72 13.64
C ILE A 132 7.82 2.02 13.77
N ASP A 133 8.63 1.21 13.10
CA ASP A 133 10.10 1.40 13.03
C ASP A 133 10.50 2.39 11.93
N GLY A 134 9.57 2.73 11.05
CA GLY A 134 9.79 3.70 10.00
C GLY A 134 8.76 3.59 8.86
N TYR A 135 8.99 4.38 7.84
CA TYR A 135 8.19 4.35 6.61
C TYR A 135 9.05 4.58 5.38
N VAL A 136 8.55 4.12 4.23
CA VAL A 136 9.04 4.40 2.88
C VAL A 136 7.89 5.00 2.09
N SER A 137 8.15 6.07 1.39
CA SER A 137 7.23 6.75 0.47
C SER A 137 7.70 6.61 -0.97
N GLY A 138 6.86 6.98 -1.93
CA GLY A 138 7.28 7.03 -3.34
C GLY A 138 8.46 7.96 -3.60
N ASP A 139 8.66 8.96 -2.74
CA ASP A 139 9.83 9.86 -2.84
C ASP A 139 11.15 9.20 -2.39
N ASP A 140 11.10 8.04 -1.72
CA ASP A 140 12.26 7.29 -1.22
C ASP A 140 12.62 6.08 -2.11
N ALA A 141 11.94 5.89 -3.26
CA ALA A 141 12.10 4.77 -4.18
C ALA A 141 12.31 5.29 -5.62
N ASP A 142 13.14 4.61 -6.41
CA ASP A 142 13.39 4.99 -7.81
C ASP A 142 12.17 4.71 -8.70
N SER A 143 11.45 3.63 -8.39
CA SER A 143 10.23 3.23 -9.09
C SER A 143 9.14 2.80 -8.09
N SER A 144 7.89 3.16 -8.40
CA SER A 144 6.75 2.75 -7.57
C SER A 144 6.30 1.30 -7.90
N LYS A 145 5.37 0.76 -7.08
CA LYS A 145 4.74 -0.54 -7.32
C LYS A 145 4.17 -0.63 -8.76
N PRO A 146 4.39 -1.75 -9.48
CA PRO A 146 4.82 -3.06 -9.02
C PRO A 146 6.34 -3.29 -9.00
N ALA A 147 7.19 -2.26 -9.12
CA ALA A 147 8.62 -2.40 -8.92
C ALA A 147 8.94 -2.74 -7.45
N PRO A 148 10.04 -3.46 -7.17
CA PRO A 148 10.37 -3.92 -5.81
C PRO A 148 10.90 -2.84 -4.88
N ASP A 149 11.18 -1.64 -5.39
CA ASP A 149 12.02 -0.60 -4.76
C ASP A 149 11.47 -0.17 -3.40
N VAL A 150 10.15 0.07 -3.30
CA VAL A 150 9.49 0.48 -2.05
C VAL A 150 9.65 -0.60 -0.97
N PHE A 151 9.55 -1.88 -1.33
CA PHE A 151 9.71 -2.98 -0.38
C PHE A 151 11.18 -3.30 -0.11
N GLY A 152 12.06 -3.14 -1.09
CA GLY A 152 13.52 -3.21 -0.90
C GLY A 152 13.99 -2.17 0.12
N ALA A 153 13.60 -0.90 -0.05
CA ALA A 153 13.90 0.17 0.90
C ALA A 153 13.29 -0.09 2.30
N SER A 154 12.12 -0.76 2.36
CA SER A 154 11.52 -1.17 3.64
C SER A 154 12.36 -2.22 4.37
N LEU A 155 12.93 -3.19 3.66
CA LEU A 155 13.87 -4.16 4.25
C LEU A 155 15.16 -3.49 4.75
N GLU A 156 15.64 -2.45 4.08
CA GLU A 156 16.78 -1.65 4.55
C GLU A 156 16.47 -0.92 5.85
N LYS A 157 15.27 -0.32 5.97
CA LYS A 157 14.77 0.30 7.21
C LYS A 157 14.71 -0.70 8.36
N LEU A 158 14.43 -1.96 8.07
CA LEU A 158 14.41 -3.06 9.04
C LEU A 158 15.81 -3.60 9.39
N GLY A 159 16.89 -2.98 8.91
CA GLY A 159 18.26 -3.43 9.18
C GLY A 159 18.71 -4.57 8.28
N LYS A 160 18.23 -4.60 7.03
CA LYS A 160 18.58 -5.60 6.00
C LYS A 160 18.27 -7.02 6.46
N ILE A 161 17.14 -7.22 7.11
CA ILE A 161 16.69 -8.57 7.48
C ILE A 161 16.44 -9.42 6.24
N SER A 162 16.56 -10.74 6.39
CA SER A 162 16.19 -11.66 5.30
C SER A 162 14.72 -11.49 4.94
N PRO A 163 14.37 -11.42 3.64
CA PRO A 163 12.97 -11.39 3.19
C PRO A 163 12.11 -12.52 3.76
N ALA A 164 12.72 -13.68 4.06
CA ALA A 164 12.04 -14.82 4.69
C ALA A 164 11.54 -14.52 6.12
N LYS A 165 12.01 -13.44 6.76
CA LYS A 165 11.59 -13.01 8.11
C LYS A 165 10.59 -11.84 8.08
N ALA A 166 10.20 -11.36 6.90
CA ALA A 166 9.23 -10.31 6.75
C ALA A 166 8.05 -10.77 5.88
N VAL A 167 6.90 -10.13 6.08
CA VAL A 167 5.71 -10.30 5.27
C VAL A 167 5.15 -8.93 4.93
N THR A 168 4.68 -8.76 3.70
CA THR A 168 3.96 -7.55 3.30
C THR A 168 2.46 -7.72 3.53
N VAL A 169 1.77 -6.61 3.74
CA VAL A 169 0.31 -6.53 3.81
C VAL A 169 -0.13 -5.45 2.84
N GLY A 170 -1.05 -5.77 1.92
CA GLY A 170 -1.53 -4.84 0.90
C GLY A 170 -2.91 -5.23 0.39
N ASP A 171 -3.52 -4.41 -0.47
CA ASP A 171 -4.87 -4.64 -0.99
C ASP A 171 -4.92 -4.81 -2.51
N THR A 172 -3.80 -4.61 -3.21
CA THR A 172 -3.73 -4.69 -4.66
C THR A 172 -2.82 -5.80 -5.17
N ARG A 173 -3.03 -6.21 -6.44
CA ARG A 173 -2.08 -7.09 -7.14
C ARG A 173 -0.69 -6.47 -7.22
N PHE A 174 -0.59 -5.12 -7.28
CA PHE A 174 0.69 -4.43 -7.39
C PHE A 174 1.54 -4.55 -6.13
N ASP A 175 0.92 -4.63 -4.95
CA ASP A 175 1.60 -4.95 -3.69
C ASP A 175 2.18 -6.36 -3.75
N ILE A 176 1.38 -7.32 -4.22
CA ILE A 176 1.80 -8.73 -4.29
C ILE A 176 2.94 -8.91 -5.30
N GLU A 177 2.82 -8.29 -6.48
CA GLU A 177 3.85 -8.32 -7.53
C GLU A 177 5.15 -7.66 -7.06
N ALA A 178 5.08 -6.46 -6.47
CA ALA A 178 6.23 -5.75 -5.93
C ALA A 178 6.91 -6.52 -4.80
N ALA A 179 6.12 -7.09 -3.87
CA ALA A 179 6.63 -7.92 -2.79
C ALA A 179 7.33 -9.16 -3.31
N LYS A 180 6.73 -9.87 -4.27
CA LYS A 180 7.32 -11.05 -4.93
C LYS A 180 8.65 -10.71 -5.59
N ASN A 181 8.74 -9.56 -6.27
CA ASN A 181 9.95 -9.09 -6.91
C ASN A 181 11.05 -8.73 -5.88
N ALA A 182 10.66 -8.34 -4.66
CA ALA A 182 11.56 -8.12 -3.52
C ALA A 182 11.85 -9.39 -2.71
N GLY A 183 11.35 -10.57 -3.12
CA GLY A 183 11.51 -11.84 -2.40
C GLY A 183 10.62 -12.00 -1.17
N LEU A 184 9.61 -11.15 -1.02
CA LEU A 184 8.64 -11.16 0.09
C LEU A 184 7.37 -11.93 -0.30
N LYS A 185 6.60 -12.32 0.72
CA LYS A 185 5.25 -12.87 0.59
C LYS A 185 4.24 -11.85 1.10
N THR A 186 3.01 -11.88 0.54
CA THR A 186 1.97 -10.89 0.86
C THR A 186 0.74 -11.54 1.47
N ILE A 187 0.28 -10.99 2.58
CA ILE A 187 -1.07 -11.12 3.10
C ILE A 187 -1.90 -10.01 2.43
N ALA A 188 -3.07 -10.33 1.90
CA ALA A 188 -3.90 -9.35 1.22
C ALA A 188 -5.15 -9.01 2.01
N PHE A 189 -5.62 -7.75 1.86
CA PHE A 189 -6.90 -7.29 2.39
C PHE A 189 -7.88 -7.01 1.25
N LEU A 190 -9.17 -7.28 1.51
CA LEU A 190 -10.26 -7.03 0.56
C LEU A 190 -10.83 -5.61 0.66
N CYS A 191 -10.53 -4.89 1.74
CA CYS A 191 -11.12 -3.58 2.02
C CYS A 191 -10.73 -2.51 1.00
N GLY A 192 -9.65 -2.68 0.24
CA GLY A 192 -9.29 -1.80 -0.86
C GLY A 192 -10.11 -2.00 -2.14
N GLY A 193 -10.96 -3.04 -2.18
CA GLY A 193 -11.90 -3.28 -3.29
C GLY A 193 -11.36 -4.16 -4.42
N THR A 194 -10.14 -4.67 -4.33
CA THR A 194 -9.62 -5.65 -5.30
C THR A 194 -10.34 -7.00 -5.11
N PRO A 195 -10.87 -7.63 -6.18
CA PRO A 195 -11.52 -8.93 -6.07
C PRO A 195 -10.59 -10.00 -5.51
N GLU A 196 -11.12 -10.88 -4.68
CA GLU A 196 -10.36 -11.99 -4.06
C GLU A 196 -9.66 -12.88 -5.09
N SER A 197 -10.32 -13.17 -6.22
CA SER A 197 -9.73 -13.97 -7.30
C SER A 197 -8.43 -13.34 -7.83
N VAL A 198 -8.42 -12.02 -8.03
CA VAL A 198 -7.25 -11.27 -8.51
C VAL A 198 -6.10 -11.35 -7.50
N LEU A 199 -6.39 -11.19 -6.20
CA LEU A 199 -5.38 -11.29 -5.15
C LEU A 199 -4.80 -12.72 -5.03
N ARG A 200 -5.65 -13.75 -5.17
CA ARG A 200 -5.21 -15.16 -5.18
C ARG A 200 -4.33 -15.47 -6.38
N GLU A 201 -4.75 -15.06 -7.56
CA GLU A 201 -3.99 -15.25 -8.82
C GLU A 201 -2.64 -14.54 -8.78
N ALA A 202 -2.55 -13.35 -8.19
CA ALA A 202 -1.30 -12.63 -7.98
C ALA A 202 -0.35 -13.34 -6.99
N GLY A 203 -0.87 -14.22 -6.10
CA GLY A 203 -0.07 -15.03 -5.18
C GLY A 203 -0.14 -14.62 -3.71
N ALA A 204 -1.23 -13.98 -3.27
CA ALA A 204 -1.45 -13.74 -1.84
C ALA A 204 -1.43 -15.05 -1.05
N ILE A 205 -0.67 -15.09 0.05
CA ILE A 205 -0.53 -16.29 0.89
C ILE A 205 -1.68 -16.47 1.89
N ALA A 206 -2.35 -15.39 2.22
CA ALA A 206 -3.57 -15.35 3.03
C ALA A 206 -4.37 -14.10 2.64
N ILE A 207 -5.69 -14.16 2.81
CA ILE A 207 -6.58 -13.04 2.48
C ILE A 207 -7.53 -12.83 3.66
N TYR A 208 -7.66 -11.60 4.12
CA TYR A 208 -8.57 -11.15 5.17
C TYR A 208 -9.45 -10.02 4.64
N ARG A 209 -10.58 -9.77 5.29
CA ARG A 209 -11.49 -8.69 4.87
C ARG A 209 -10.85 -7.31 5.05
N ASP A 210 -10.24 -7.08 6.22
CA ASP A 210 -9.71 -5.79 6.65
C ASP A 210 -8.77 -5.96 7.86
N PRO A 211 -8.15 -4.89 8.39
CA PRO A 211 -7.33 -4.95 9.59
C PRO A 211 -8.01 -5.55 10.82
N ALA A 212 -9.33 -5.34 10.98
CA ALA A 212 -10.07 -5.90 12.11
C ALA A 212 -10.21 -7.42 12.01
N ASP A 213 -10.49 -7.94 10.82
CA ASP A 213 -10.55 -9.37 10.55
C ASP A 213 -9.17 -10.02 10.72
N PHE A 214 -8.12 -9.36 10.25
CA PHE A 214 -6.74 -9.83 10.45
C PHE A 214 -6.37 -9.87 11.93
N LEU A 215 -6.73 -8.85 12.71
CA LEU A 215 -6.47 -8.83 14.15
C LEU A 215 -7.12 -10.01 14.88
N VAL A 216 -8.35 -10.37 14.52
CA VAL A 216 -9.06 -11.53 15.13
C VAL A 216 -8.31 -12.84 14.88
N HIS A 217 -7.74 -13.00 13.67
CA HIS A 217 -7.04 -14.23 13.27
C HIS A 217 -5.52 -14.18 13.50
N TYR A 218 -5.01 -13.08 14.03
CA TYR A 218 -3.57 -12.87 14.21
C TYR A 218 -2.91 -13.95 15.07
N GLU A 219 -3.52 -14.35 16.18
CA GLU A 219 -3.03 -15.41 17.08
C GLU A 219 -2.92 -16.75 16.36
N GLU A 220 -3.97 -17.15 15.63
CA GLU A 220 -4.00 -18.41 14.88
C GLU A 220 -2.92 -18.44 13.81
N LEU A 221 -2.73 -17.29 13.13
CA LEU A 221 -1.72 -17.14 12.10
C LEU A 221 -0.30 -17.26 12.67
N MET A 222 -0.07 -16.73 13.87
CA MET A 222 1.22 -16.83 14.56
C MET A 222 1.42 -18.20 15.18
N ALA A 223 0.36 -18.83 15.72
CA ALA A 223 0.42 -20.16 16.35
C ALA A 223 0.54 -21.31 15.34
N SER A 224 0.00 -21.18 14.12
CA SER A 224 0.02 -22.24 13.10
C SER A 224 1.41 -22.70 12.63
N GLY A 225 2.45 -22.18 13.25
CA GLY A 225 3.84 -22.58 13.11
C GLY A 225 4.42 -23.38 14.29
N ALA A 226 3.68 -23.60 15.37
CA ALA A 226 4.19 -24.26 16.57
C ALA A 226 4.00 -25.79 16.61
N GLU A 227 3.13 -26.34 15.74
CA GLU A 227 2.91 -27.79 15.64
C GLU A 227 3.44 -28.34 14.30
N ARG A 228 4.66 -28.89 14.35
CA ARG A 228 5.14 -30.21 13.84
C ARG A 228 6.63 -30.34 14.01
#